data_1b2aef61ed11fd6f825772a8a4c4d56e
#
_entry.id   1b2aef61ed11fd6f825772a8a4c4d56e
#
_cell.length_a   1.000
_cell.length_b   1.000
_cell.length_c   1.000
_cell.angle_alpha   90.00
_cell.angle_beta   90.00
_cell.angle_gamma   90.00
#
_symmetry.space_group_name_H-M   'P 1'
#
loop_
_entity.id
_entity.type
_entity.pdbx_description
1 polymer ?
#
loop_
_entity_poly.entity_id
_entity_poly.type
_entity_poly.pdbx_seq_one_letter_code
_entity_poly.pdbx_strand_id
1 'polypeptide(L)'
;MKEYQITVLKGDGIGPEIVDQAIKVLNKTAEKFDFKVNYQEEYIGGAAIDATGEPLPQKTVDSCKASDAVILGAVGGPKWDSLSGSQRPEAGLLGIRGALGLYANLRPAVIF
;
A
#
# COMPACT_ATOMS: atom_id res chain seq x y z
N MET A 1 24.01 11.05 -2.02
CA MET A 1 22.96 10.07 -2.41
C MET A 1 21.67 10.46 -1.72
N LYS A 2 20.58 10.61 -2.47
CA LYS A 2 19.27 10.84 -1.89
C LYS A 2 18.71 9.56 -1.29
N GLU A 3 18.01 9.70 -0.17
CA GLU A 3 17.29 8.61 0.46
C GLU A 3 15.80 8.91 0.47
N TYR A 4 15.00 7.89 0.17
CA TYR A 4 13.56 7.98 0.18
C TYR A 4 12.97 6.96 1.15
N GLN A 5 11.96 7.39 1.90
CA GLN A 5 11.22 6.53 2.81
C GLN A 5 9.94 6.10 2.10
N ILE A 6 9.74 4.81 1.92
CA ILE A 6 8.57 4.26 1.25
C ILE A 6 7.84 3.31 2.18
N THR A 7 6.56 3.58 2.40
CA THR A 7 5.68 2.64 3.11
C THR A 7 5.14 1.63 2.11
N VAL A 8 5.22 0.36 2.46
CA VAL A 8 4.78 -0.74 1.60
C VAL A 8 3.55 -1.38 2.21
N LEU A 9 2.45 -1.35 1.48
CA LEU A 9 1.17 -1.92 1.86
C LEU A 9 0.85 -3.05 0.89
N LYS A 10 1.29 -4.26 1.20
CA LYS A 10 1.09 -5.41 0.32
C LYS A 10 -0.37 -5.78 0.20
N GLY A 11 -1.11 -5.69 1.31
CA GLY A 11 -2.54 -5.96 1.32
C GLY A 11 -2.87 -7.44 1.22
N ASP A 12 -3.82 -7.76 0.37
CA ASP A 12 -4.48 -9.07 0.33
C ASP A 12 -4.31 -9.78 -1.01
N GLY A 13 -4.64 -11.06 -1.02
CA GLY A 13 -4.71 -11.86 -2.25
C GLY A 13 -3.40 -11.85 -3.03
N ILE A 14 -3.43 -11.33 -4.25
CA ILE A 14 -2.27 -11.23 -5.12
C ILE A 14 -1.31 -10.09 -4.73
N GLY A 15 -1.74 -9.21 -3.80
CA GLY A 15 -0.98 -8.02 -3.41
C GLY A 15 0.48 -8.29 -3.04
N PRO A 16 0.77 -9.21 -2.10
CA PRO A 16 2.16 -9.50 -1.73
C PRO A 16 3.02 -9.95 -2.90
N GLU A 17 2.48 -10.78 -3.78
CA GLU A 17 3.21 -11.30 -4.94
C GLU A 17 3.59 -10.19 -5.91
N ILE A 18 2.63 -9.33 -6.28
CA ILE A 18 2.90 -8.24 -7.23
C ILE A 18 3.80 -7.17 -6.63
N VAL A 19 3.64 -6.87 -5.35
CA VAL A 19 4.47 -5.87 -4.66
C VAL A 19 5.92 -6.34 -4.57
N ASP A 20 6.16 -7.62 -4.30
CA ASP A 20 7.51 -8.17 -4.26
C ASP A 20 8.23 -7.97 -5.59
N GLN A 21 7.54 -8.11 -6.72
CA GLN A 21 8.12 -7.86 -8.03
C GLN A 21 8.35 -6.36 -8.28
N ALA A 22 7.42 -5.51 -7.86
CA ALA A 22 7.57 -4.07 -7.96
C ALA A 22 8.79 -3.57 -7.18
N ILE A 23 9.02 -4.12 -6.00
CA ILE A 23 10.19 -3.78 -5.17
C ILE A 23 11.49 -4.18 -5.86
N LYS A 24 11.52 -5.33 -6.52
CA LYS A 24 12.70 -5.74 -7.29
C LYS A 24 13.05 -4.73 -8.37
N VAL A 25 12.05 -4.25 -9.11
CA VAL A 25 12.24 -3.23 -10.14
C VAL A 25 12.72 -1.92 -9.52
N LEU A 26 12.10 -1.50 -8.42
CA LEU A 26 12.49 -0.26 -7.72
C LEU A 26 13.91 -0.33 -7.20
N ASN A 27 14.32 -1.46 -6.61
CA ASN A 27 15.68 -1.66 -6.14
C ASN A 27 16.69 -1.56 -7.28
N LYS A 28 16.39 -2.13 -8.43
CA LYS A 28 17.26 -2.04 -9.62
C LYS A 28 17.34 -0.62 -10.16
N THR A 29 16.22 0.08 -10.15
CA THR A 29 16.16 1.50 -10.55
C THR A 29 16.99 2.36 -9.61
N ALA A 30 16.88 2.13 -8.31
CA ALA A 30 17.65 2.85 -7.30
C ALA A 30 19.17 2.65 -7.51
N GLU A 31 19.57 1.42 -7.79
CA GLU A 31 20.97 1.10 -8.09
C GLU A 31 21.46 1.83 -9.33
N LYS A 32 20.63 1.82 -10.41
CA LYS A 32 21.02 2.45 -11.68
C LYS A 32 21.12 3.97 -11.58
N PHE A 33 20.22 4.60 -10.83
CA PHE A 33 20.15 6.06 -10.74
C PHE A 33 20.72 6.64 -9.45
N ASP A 34 21.38 5.81 -8.67
CA ASP A 34 22.17 6.19 -7.49
C ASP A 34 21.33 6.91 -6.42
N PHE A 35 20.26 6.27 -5.98
CA PHE A 35 19.53 6.69 -4.80
C PHE A 35 19.23 5.49 -3.90
N LYS A 36 18.84 5.76 -2.65
CA LYS A 36 18.55 4.73 -1.67
C LYS A 36 17.07 4.76 -1.30
N VAL A 37 16.47 3.57 -1.17
CA VAL A 37 15.10 3.42 -0.70
C VAL A 37 15.09 2.64 0.61
N ASN A 38 14.41 3.19 1.60
CA ASN A 38 14.17 2.54 2.88
C ASN A 38 12.70 2.17 2.93
N TYR A 39 12.39 0.89 3.13
CA TYR A 39 11.03 0.37 3.12
C TYR A 39 10.51 0.18 4.55
N GLN A 40 9.27 0.58 4.77
CA GLN A 40 8.53 0.28 5.98
C GLN A 40 7.26 -0.45 5.58
N GLU A 41 7.14 -1.72 5.98
CA GLU A 41 5.97 -2.52 5.67
C GLU A 41 4.91 -2.35 6.75
N GLU A 42 3.66 -2.08 6.34
CA GLU A 42 2.51 -1.94 7.24
C GLU A 42 1.32 -2.71 6.69
N TYR A 43 0.34 -2.96 7.55
CA TYR A 43 -0.88 -3.68 7.18
C TYR A 43 -1.95 -2.75 6.64
N ILE A 44 -2.72 -3.23 5.66
CA ILE A 44 -3.94 -2.59 5.16
C ILE A 44 -4.91 -3.68 4.69
N GLY A 45 -6.20 -3.35 4.65
CA GLY A 45 -7.21 -4.24 4.11
C GLY A 45 -7.49 -5.44 4.99
N GLY A 46 -7.72 -6.59 4.37
CA GLY A 46 -8.01 -7.83 5.08
C GLY A 46 -6.88 -8.32 5.94
N ALA A 47 -5.63 -8.14 5.49
CA ALA A 47 -4.45 -8.47 6.29
C ALA A 47 -4.42 -7.67 7.60
N ALA A 48 -4.81 -6.40 7.54
CA ALA A 48 -4.90 -5.56 8.73
C ALA A 48 -6.05 -6.00 9.65
N ILE A 49 -7.19 -6.37 9.08
CA ILE A 49 -8.34 -6.89 9.84
C ILE A 49 -7.91 -8.14 10.62
N ASP A 50 -7.22 -9.06 9.98
CA ASP A 50 -6.75 -10.30 10.63
C ASP A 50 -5.72 -10.02 11.72
N ALA A 51 -4.86 -9.03 11.54
CA ALA A 51 -3.80 -8.71 12.49
C ALA A 51 -4.27 -7.79 13.64
N THR A 52 -5.16 -6.84 13.36
CA THR A 52 -5.51 -5.78 14.32
C THR A 52 -7.01 -5.59 14.56
N GLY A 53 -7.86 -6.18 13.72
CA GLY A 53 -9.31 -5.98 13.77
C GLY A 53 -9.81 -4.79 12.97
N GLU A 54 -8.94 -4.01 12.36
CA GLU A 54 -9.29 -2.81 11.58
C GLU A 54 -8.64 -2.84 10.20
N PRO A 55 -9.39 -2.41 9.13
CA PRO A 55 -8.81 -2.39 7.79
C PRO A 55 -7.74 -1.31 7.57
N LEU A 56 -7.71 -0.29 8.42
CA LEU A 56 -6.70 0.78 8.35
C LEU A 56 -6.24 1.16 9.77
N PRO A 57 -5.23 0.47 10.30
CA PRO A 57 -4.68 0.83 11.61
C PRO A 57 -4.05 2.23 11.60
N GLN A 58 -4.11 2.92 12.74
CA GLN A 58 -3.50 4.25 12.88
C GLN A 58 -2.00 4.22 12.59
N LYS A 59 -1.32 3.15 12.99
CA LYS A 59 0.11 2.96 12.70
C LYS A 59 0.40 3.02 11.20
N THR A 60 -0.47 2.43 10.37
CA THR A 60 -0.35 2.47 8.92
C THR A 60 -0.50 3.90 8.40
N VAL A 61 -1.50 4.63 8.89
CA VAL A 61 -1.70 6.04 8.51
C VAL A 61 -0.48 6.88 8.86
N ASP A 62 0.04 6.71 10.08
CA ASP A 62 1.20 7.47 10.55
C ASP A 62 2.44 7.18 9.71
N SER A 63 2.68 5.91 9.39
CA SER A 63 3.80 5.51 8.55
C SER A 63 3.70 6.10 7.14
N CYS A 64 2.50 6.06 6.54
CA CYS A 64 2.28 6.64 5.22
C CYS A 64 2.49 8.15 5.21
N LYS A 65 2.01 8.86 6.22
CA LYS A 65 2.20 10.31 6.32
C LYS A 65 3.66 10.71 6.50
N ALA A 66 4.43 9.86 7.15
CA ALA A 66 5.85 10.11 7.39
C ALA A 66 6.75 9.73 6.21
N SER A 67 6.22 9.02 5.22
CA SER A 67 7.01 8.54 4.07
C SER A 67 6.91 9.50 2.88
N ASP A 68 7.85 9.35 1.94
CA ASP A 68 7.87 10.12 0.70
C ASP A 68 6.88 9.58 -0.32
N ALA A 69 6.64 8.28 -0.28
CA ALA A 69 5.71 7.62 -1.18
C ALA A 69 5.15 6.36 -0.54
N VAL A 70 4.07 5.85 -1.09
CA VAL A 70 3.40 4.62 -0.63
C VAL A 70 3.21 3.70 -1.82
N ILE A 71 3.61 2.44 -1.66
CA ILE A 71 3.32 1.38 -2.62
C ILE A 71 2.18 0.55 -2.05
N LEU A 72 1.12 0.39 -2.83
CA LEU A 72 -0.04 -0.41 -2.42
C LEU A 72 -0.28 -1.52 -3.43
N GLY A 73 -0.45 -2.74 -2.93
CA GLY A 73 -0.72 -3.91 -3.76
C GLY A 73 -2.19 -4.06 -4.10
N ALA A 74 -2.92 -4.82 -3.29
CA ALA A 74 -4.34 -5.07 -3.51
C ALA A 74 -5.05 -5.25 -2.18
N VAL A 75 -6.34 -4.96 -2.14
CA VAL A 75 -7.16 -5.17 -0.94
C VAL A 75 -8.42 -5.95 -1.29
N GLY A 76 -8.90 -6.72 -0.32
CA GLY A 76 -10.13 -7.48 -0.46
C GLY A 76 -9.92 -8.94 -0.84
N GLY A 77 -10.96 -9.72 -0.63
CA GLY A 77 -10.98 -11.13 -0.96
C GLY A 77 -12.23 -11.81 -0.40
N PRO A 78 -12.54 -13.03 -0.87
CA PRO A 78 -13.75 -13.75 -0.43
C PRO A 78 -13.87 -13.95 1.08
N LYS A 79 -12.74 -14.07 1.75
CA LYS A 79 -12.70 -14.27 3.21
C LYS A 79 -13.45 -13.17 3.98
N TRP A 80 -13.47 -11.95 3.44
CA TRP A 80 -14.05 -10.79 4.12
C TRP A 80 -15.37 -10.31 3.49
N ASP A 81 -15.94 -11.08 2.55
CA ASP A 81 -17.16 -10.68 1.83
C ASP A 81 -18.38 -10.51 2.74
N SER A 82 -18.41 -11.19 3.89
CA SER A 82 -19.50 -11.08 4.86
C SER A 82 -19.48 -9.77 5.66
N LEU A 83 -18.39 -9.03 5.63
CA LEU A 83 -18.26 -7.75 6.33
C LEU A 83 -18.96 -6.66 5.54
N SER A 84 -19.37 -5.58 6.21
CA SER A 84 -20.09 -4.48 5.58
C SER A 84 -19.50 -3.12 5.96
N GLY A 85 -19.67 -2.13 5.08
CA GLY A 85 -19.32 -0.73 5.34
C GLY A 85 -17.87 -0.54 5.75
N SER A 86 -17.66 0.15 6.85
CA SER A 86 -16.32 0.48 7.36
C SER A 86 -15.52 -0.73 7.85
N GLN A 87 -16.15 -1.91 7.94
CA GLN A 87 -15.51 -3.14 8.34
C GLN A 87 -14.82 -3.86 7.18
N ARG A 88 -15.10 -3.47 5.94
CA ARG A 88 -14.57 -4.16 4.76
C ARG A 88 -13.12 -3.75 4.47
N PRO A 89 -12.33 -4.65 3.85
CA PRO A 89 -10.96 -4.32 3.44
C PRO A 89 -10.85 -3.07 2.58
N GLU A 90 -11.79 -2.85 1.66
CA GLU A 90 -11.83 -1.71 0.75
C GLU A 90 -11.93 -0.37 1.48
N ALA A 91 -12.50 -0.37 2.70
CA ALA A 91 -12.54 0.82 3.54
C ALA A 91 -11.15 1.31 3.90
N GLY A 92 -10.18 0.39 4.01
CA GLY A 92 -8.77 0.74 4.23
C GLY A 92 -8.19 1.53 3.08
N LEU A 93 -8.48 1.12 1.85
CA LEU A 93 -8.01 1.82 0.65
C LEU A 93 -8.59 3.23 0.55
N LEU A 94 -9.91 3.35 0.72
CA LEU A 94 -10.56 4.66 0.68
C LEU A 94 -10.09 5.54 1.84
N GLY A 95 -9.91 4.95 3.02
CA GLY A 95 -9.45 5.66 4.20
C GLY A 95 -8.05 6.23 4.05
N ILE A 96 -7.11 5.46 3.49
CA ILE A 96 -5.74 5.95 3.33
C ILE A 96 -5.68 7.07 2.27
N ARG A 97 -6.46 6.97 1.21
CA ARG A 97 -6.54 8.04 0.21
C ARG A 97 -7.03 9.35 0.84
N GLY A 98 -8.05 9.28 1.69
CA GLY A 98 -8.56 10.44 2.42
C GLY A 98 -7.56 10.99 3.43
N ALA A 99 -6.93 10.11 4.21
CA ALA A 99 -5.96 10.50 5.24
C ALA A 99 -4.74 11.22 4.65
N LEU A 100 -4.31 10.82 3.45
CA LEU A 100 -3.19 11.45 2.75
C LEU A 100 -3.59 12.68 1.94
N GLY A 101 -4.88 13.00 1.88
CA GLY A 101 -5.35 14.18 1.13
C GLY A 101 -5.13 14.08 -0.37
N LEU A 102 -5.23 12.89 -0.94
CA LEU A 102 -5.00 12.68 -2.37
C LEU A 102 -6.17 13.25 -3.18
N TYR A 103 -5.85 13.97 -4.25
CA TYR A 103 -6.85 14.67 -5.05
C TYR A 103 -7.03 14.10 -6.45
N ALA A 104 -6.15 13.21 -6.91
CA ALA A 104 -6.20 12.65 -8.25
C ALA A 104 -6.01 11.13 -8.22
N ASN A 105 -6.80 10.42 -9.03
CA ASN A 105 -6.69 8.97 -9.21
C ASN A 105 -6.37 8.72 -10.68
N LEU A 106 -5.08 8.63 -11.00
CA LEU A 106 -4.61 8.47 -12.36
C LEU A 106 -4.62 7.00 -12.76
N ARG A 107 -5.32 6.70 -13.85
CA ARG A 107 -5.43 5.33 -14.38
C ARG A 107 -5.03 5.30 -15.85
N PRO A 108 -3.74 5.46 -16.17
CA PRO A 108 -3.29 5.47 -17.55
C PRO A 108 -3.48 4.08 -18.19
N ALA A 109 -3.85 4.08 -19.44
CA ALA A 109 -3.95 2.87 -20.25
C ALA A 109 -3.19 3.11 -21.55
N VAL A 110 -2.20 2.26 -21.82
CA VAL A 110 -1.34 2.38 -22.98
C VAL A 110 -1.43 1.09 -23.80
N ILE A 111 -1.63 1.24 -25.11
CA ILE A 111 -1.59 0.10 -26.04
C ILE A 111 -0.16 -0.01 -26.56
N PHE A 112 0.43 -1.16 -26.35
CA PHE A 112 1.79 -1.44 -26.81
C PHE A 112 1.82 -1.90 -28.26
#